data_e054d3783c58c7765af5d22651158f8b
#
_entry.id   e054d3783c58c7765af5d22651158f8b
#
_cell.length_a   1.000
_cell.length_b   1.000
_cell.length_c   1.000
_cell.angle_alpha   90.00
_cell.angle_beta   90.00
_cell.angle_gamma   90.00
#
_symmetry.space_group_name_H-M   'P 1'
#
loop_
_entity.id
_entity.type
_entity.pdbx_description
1 polymer ?
#
loop_
_entity_poly.entity_id
_entity_poly.type
_entity_poly.pdbx_seq_one_letter_code
_entity_poly.pdbx_strand_id
1 'polypeptide(L)'
;FRMAPEREQELHMTYVPLDELVERADLVSLHVPLLDSTRHIIGAEQLSRMKPTACLVNTARGGLVDDSALLQALQRGQLAGAGLDCVEDEASQVTKGLTDTPNVLITPHIGGSTADLADAMIPTIAQIIQTLAEGGELNNVVNREYLAAGQ
;
A
#
# COMPACT_ATOMS: atom_id res chain seq x y z
N PHE A 1 10.98 -11.00 -0.12
CA PHE A 1 12.07 -10.72 -1.06
C PHE A 1 13.13 -9.87 -0.36
N ARG A 2 14.39 -10.29 -0.41
CA ARG A 2 15.54 -9.56 0.16
C ARG A 2 16.48 -9.16 -0.96
N MET A 3 16.99 -7.92 -0.94
CA MET A 3 17.99 -7.45 -1.89
C MET A 3 19.33 -8.13 -1.66
N ALA A 4 20.23 -8.03 -2.65
CA ALA A 4 21.62 -8.44 -2.47
C ALA A 4 22.31 -7.55 -1.40
N PRO A 5 23.22 -8.10 -0.58
CA PRO A 5 23.87 -7.36 0.50
C PRO A 5 24.61 -6.09 0.04
N GLU A 6 25.18 -6.13 -1.16
CA GLU A 6 25.89 -4.99 -1.76
C GLU A 6 24.92 -3.82 -2.00
N ARG A 7 23.67 -4.12 -2.43
CA ARG A 7 22.65 -3.11 -2.66
C ARG A 7 22.08 -2.54 -1.36
N GLU A 8 21.98 -3.37 -0.31
CA GLU A 8 21.63 -2.92 1.05
C GLU A 8 22.64 -1.89 1.55
N GLN A 9 23.95 -2.16 1.37
CA GLN A 9 25.03 -1.25 1.79
C GLN A 9 25.01 0.06 0.99
N GLU A 10 24.88 -0.01 -0.33
CA GLU A 10 24.79 1.16 -1.22
C GLU A 10 23.63 2.10 -0.83
N LEU A 11 22.49 1.52 -0.47
CA LEU A 11 21.28 2.26 -0.08
C LEU A 11 21.24 2.60 1.41
N HIS A 12 22.25 2.23 2.19
CA HIS A 12 22.27 2.37 3.65
C HIS A 12 21.04 1.74 4.33
N MET A 13 20.58 0.59 3.82
CA MET A 13 19.42 -0.12 4.32
C MET A 13 19.84 -1.27 5.23
N THR A 14 18.95 -1.62 6.18
CA THR A 14 19.09 -2.80 7.03
C THR A 14 17.78 -3.58 7.04
N TYR A 15 17.83 -4.85 6.66
CA TYR A 15 16.66 -5.73 6.80
C TYR A 15 16.51 -6.20 8.24
N VAL A 16 15.32 -6.02 8.77
CA VAL A 16 14.92 -6.49 10.09
C VAL A 16 13.56 -7.17 10.02
N PRO A 17 13.22 -8.07 10.95
CA PRO A 17 11.85 -8.58 11.10
C PRO A 17 10.86 -7.45 11.33
N LEU A 18 9.58 -7.68 10.97
CA LEU A 18 8.52 -6.67 11.10
C LEU A 18 8.40 -6.12 12.52
N ASP A 19 8.45 -6.99 13.51
CA ASP A 19 8.34 -6.62 14.92
C ASP A 19 9.47 -5.67 15.35
N GLU A 20 10.70 -5.97 14.95
CA GLU A 20 11.84 -5.09 15.21
C GLU A 20 11.70 -3.76 14.44
N LEU A 21 11.18 -3.81 13.20
CA LEU A 21 10.97 -2.62 12.39
C LEU A 21 10.00 -1.65 13.10
N VAL A 22 8.83 -2.13 13.52
CA VAL A 22 7.81 -1.27 14.13
C VAL A 22 8.25 -0.69 15.47
N GLU A 23 9.06 -1.43 16.24
CA GLU A 23 9.62 -0.96 17.52
C GLU A 23 10.66 0.16 17.34
N ARG A 24 11.44 0.09 16.28
CA ARG A 24 12.58 1.01 16.06
C ARG A 24 12.24 2.22 15.21
N ALA A 25 11.27 2.09 14.32
CA ALA A 25 10.95 3.11 13.34
C ALA A 25 10.30 4.36 13.98
N ASP A 26 10.66 5.53 13.47
CA ASP A 26 9.96 6.79 13.73
C ASP A 26 8.92 7.07 12.65
N LEU A 27 9.06 6.45 11.47
CA LEU A 27 8.10 6.46 10.38
C LEU A 27 8.03 5.06 9.76
N VAL A 28 6.84 4.49 9.68
CA VAL A 28 6.57 3.25 8.94
C VAL A 28 5.81 3.59 7.67
N SER A 29 6.35 3.20 6.51
CA SER A 29 5.71 3.41 5.21
C SER A 29 5.47 2.06 4.52
N LEU A 30 4.24 1.83 4.04
CA LEU A 30 3.83 0.56 3.46
C LEU A 30 3.92 0.61 1.93
N HIS A 31 4.60 -0.40 1.34
CA HIS A 31 4.83 -0.53 -0.10
C HIS A 31 4.65 -1.97 -0.61
N VAL A 32 3.99 -2.82 0.16
CA VAL A 32 3.74 -4.22 -0.21
C VAL A 32 2.37 -4.38 -0.90
N PRO A 33 2.18 -5.39 -1.78
CA PRO A 33 0.87 -5.68 -2.33
C PRO A 33 -0.07 -6.23 -1.25
N LEU A 34 -1.37 -6.04 -1.42
CA LEU A 34 -2.39 -6.68 -0.59
C LEU A 34 -2.61 -8.12 -1.06
N LEU A 35 -2.25 -9.05 -0.20
CA LEU A 35 -2.43 -10.51 -0.35
C LEU A 35 -3.05 -11.04 0.94
N ASP A 36 -3.51 -12.28 0.95
CA ASP A 36 -4.01 -12.92 2.18
C ASP A 36 -2.95 -12.90 3.30
N SER A 37 -1.68 -13.07 2.93
CA SER A 37 -0.54 -13.04 3.87
C SER A 37 -0.12 -11.65 4.35
N THR A 38 -0.58 -10.59 3.70
CA THR A 38 -0.26 -9.19 4.06
C THR A 38 -1.48 -8.41 4.52
N ARG A 39 -2.67 -9.02 4.49
CA ARG A 39 -3.87 -8.40 5.04
C ARG A 39 -3.67 -8.13 6.52
N HIS A 40 -3.94 -6.89 6.93
CA HIS A 40 -3.75 -6.39 8.30
C HIS A 40 -2.35 -6.67 8.85
N ILE A 41 -1.32 -6.60 7.97
CA ILE A 41 0.08 -6.75 8.39
C ILE A 41 0.46 -5.73 9.46
N ILE A 42 -0.23 -4.59 9.49
CA ILE A 42 -0.22 -3.62 10.59
C ILE A 42 -1.58 -3.70 11.30
N GLY A 43 -1.64 -4.55 12.30
CA GLY A 43 -2.79 -4.72 13.17
C GLY A 43 -2.54 -4.17 14.59
N ALA A 44 -3.43 -4.50 15.53
CA ALA A 44 -3.36 -4.01 16.91
C ALA A 44 -2.03 -4.36 17.59
N GLU A 45 -1.47 -5.53 17.33
CA GLU A 45 -0.19 -5.96 17.89
C GLU A 45 0.95 -5.06 17.41
N GLN A 46 1.11 -4.86 16.10
CA GLN A 46 2.17 -4.04 15.52
C GLN A 46 2.03 -2.58 15.98
N LEU A 47 0.81 -2.05 15.96
CA LEU A 47 0.52 -0.68 16.42
C LEU A 47 0.88 -0.49 17.91
N SER A 48 0.65 -1.50 18.75
CA SER A 48 0.99 -1.43 20.18
C SER A 48 2.50 -1.41 20.45
N ARG A 49 3.31 -1.88 19.51
CA ARG A 49 4.78 -1.94 19.59
C ARG A 49 5.46 -0.70 19.00
N MET A 50 4.73 0.12 18.25
CA MET A 50 5.27 1.36 17.68
C MET A 50 5.56 2.38 18.77
N LYS A 51 6.52 3.28 18.50
CA LYS A 51 6.81 4.40 19.40
C LYS A 51 5.62 5.37 19.45
N PRO A 52 5.30 5.97 20.59
CA PRO A 52 4.25 6.99 20.68
C PRO A 52 4.50 8.22 19.80
N THR A 53 5.74 8.43 19.40
CA THR A 53 6.17 9.53 18.51
C THR A 53 6.20 9.10 17.04
N ALA A 54 5.95 7.83 16.73
CA ALA A 54 6.00 7.33 15.36
C ALA A 54 4.76 7.69 14.55
N CYS A 55 4.93 7.78 13.24
CA CYS A 55 3.86 7.94 12.25
C CYS A 55 3.76 6.71 11.35
N LEU A 56 2.53 6.41 10.91
CA LEU A 56 2.24 5.38 9.90
C LEU A 56 1.83 6.03 8.58
N VAL A 57 2.39 5.58 7.46
CA VAL A 57 2.01 6.04 6.11
C VAL A 57 1.59 4.83 5.26
N ASN A 58 0.39 4.90 4.69
CA ASN A 58 -0.13 3.89 3.79
C ASN A 58 -0.60 4.53 2.47
N THR A 59 0.23 4.41 1.44
CA THR A 59 -0.09 4.78 0.06
C THR A 59 -0.16 3.56 -0.86
N ALA A 60 -0.23 2.35 -0.28
CA ALA A 60 -0.24 1.11 -1.02
C ALA A 60 -1.66 0.55 -1.20
N ARG A 61 -2.24 -0.06 -0.16
CA ARG A 61 -3.62 -0.62 -0.18
C ARG A 61 -4.23 -0.56 1.22
N GLY A 62 -5.51 -0.20 1.32
CA GLY A 62 -6.23 -0.03 2.60
C GLY A 62 -6.15 -1.27 3.50
N GLY A 63 -6.49 -2.43 3.00
CA GLY A 63 -6.49 -3.67 3.78
C GLY A 63 -5.13 -4.16 4.31
N LEU A 64 -4.04 -3.41 4.13
CA LEU A 64 -2.75 -3.67 4.79
C LEU A 64 -2.77 -3.24 6.26
N VAL A 65 -3.64 -2.30 6.60
CA VAL A 65 -3.81 -1.78 7.96
C VAL A 65 -5.20 -2.21 8.46
N ASP A 66 -5.29 -2.62 9.70
CA ASP A 66 -6.57 -2.72 10.42
C ASP A 66 -6.98 -1.31 10.83
N ASP A 67 -7.88 -0.70 10.04
CA ASP A 67 -8.33 0.68 10.26
C ASP A 67 -8.99 0.88 11.63
N SER A 68 -9.68 -0.15 12.15
CA SER A 68 -10.30 -0.10 13.48
C SER A 68 -9.24 -0.08 14.58
N ALA A 69 -8.20 -0.90 14.46
CA ALA A 69 -7.09 -0.91 15.39
C ALA A 69 -6.29 0.41 15.32
N LEU A 70 -6.08 0.94 14.12
CA LEU A 70 -5.41 2.22 13.91
C LEU A 70 -6.17 3.37 14.58
N LEU A 71 -7.48 3.45 14.37
CA LEU A 71 -8.33 4.48 15.01
C LEU A 71 -8.20 4.42 16.53
N GLN A 72 -8.27 3.22 17.11
CA GLN A 72 -8.13 3.04 18.57
C GLN A 72 -6.73 3.43 19.06
N ALA A 73 -5.67 3.06 18.32
CA ALA A 73 -4.30 3.39 18.68
C ALA A 73 -4.07 4.93 18.68
N LEU A 74 -4.58 5.63 17.67
CA LEU A 74 -4.50 7.08 17.57
C LEU A 74 -5.28 7.78 18.70
N GLN A 75 -6.50 7.35 18.99
CA GLN A 75 -7.33 7.88 20.06
C GLN A 75 -6.69 7.71 21.47
N ARG A 76 -5.89 6.66 21.64
CA ARG A 76 -5.15 6.39 22.88
C ARG A 76 -3.77 7.08 22.93
N GLY A 77 -3.38 7.81 21.88
CA GLY A 77 -2.06 8.43 21.79
C GLY A 77 -0.90 7.41 21.67
N GLN A 78 -1.17 6.22 21.16
CA GLN A 78 -0.15 5.18 20.91
C GLN A 78 0.71 5.48 19.67
N LEU A 79 0.24 6.40 18.81
CA LEU A 79 0.92 6.90 17.62
C LEU A 79 0.81 8.42 17.56
N ALA A 80 1.83 9.07 16.99
CA ALA A 80 1.80 10.51 16.76
C ALA A 80 0.83 10.90 15.65
N GLY A 81 0.67 10.06 14.61
CA GLY A 81 -0.24 10.34 13.50
C GLY A 81 -0.21 9.29 12.40
N ALA A 82 -1.08 9.48 11.40
CA ALA A 82 -1.12 8.65 10.21
C ALA A 82 -1.39 9.46 8.94
N GLY A 83 -0.78 9.04 7.82
CA GLY A 83 -1.04 9.51 6.46
C GLY A 83 -1.56 8.36 5.59
N LEU A 84 -2.79 8.47 5.09
CA LEU A 84 -3.48 7.40 4.39
C LEU A 84 -3.96 7.90 3.03
N ASP A 85 -3.47 7.32 1.93
CA ASP A 85 -4.04 7.54 0.58
C ASP A 85 -5.07 6.44 0.22
N CYS A 86 -5.15 5.39 1.02
CA CYS A 86 -6.10 4.31 0.89
C CYS A 86 -6.49 3.76 2.27
N VAL A 87 -7.76 3.48 2.44
CA VAL A 87 -8.39 2.88 3.62
C VAL A 87 -9.12 1.60 3.21
N GLU A 88 -9.48 0.74 4.15
CA GLU A 88 -10.09 -0.55 3.82
C GLU A 88 -11.52 -0.40 3.28
N ASP A 89 -12.32 0.49 3.88
CA ASP A 89 -13.67 0.81 3.44
C ASP A 89 -13.95 2.31 3.60
N GLU A 90 -13.93 3.03 2.47
CA GLU A 90 -14.09 4.48 2.41
C GLU A 90 -15.44 4.97 2.96
N ALA A 91 -16.49 4.14 2.90
CA ALA A 91 -17.83 4.47 3.37
C ALA A 91 -18.06 4.13 4.86
N SER A 92 -17.12 3.51 5.52
CA SER A 92 -17.28 3.02 6.89
C SER A 92 -17.29 4.14 7.92
N GLN A 93 -17.92 3.86 9.09
CA GLN A 93 -17.85 4.75 10.24
C GLN A 93 -16.43 4.84 10.84
N VAL A 94 -15.62 3.81 10.62
CA VAL A 94 -14.21 3.79 11.05
C VAL A 94 -13.41 4.82 10.26
N THR A 95 -13.54 4.84 8.93
CA THR A 95 -12.90 5.84 8.07
C THR A 95 -13.35 7.25 8.42
N LYS A 96 -14.64 7.46 8.70
CA LYS A 96 -15.12 8.74 9.21
C LYS A 96 -14.43 9.12 10.53
N GLY A 97 -14.30 8.18 11.46
CA GLY A 97 -13.60 8.39 12.72
C GLY A 97 -12.12 8.75 12.52
N LEU A 98 -11.45 8.10 11.56
CA LEU A 98 -10.07 8.45 11.18
C LEU A 98 -9.98 9.88 10.61
N THR A 99 -10.92 10.25 9.72
CA THR A 99 -10.97 11.61 9.13
C THR A 99 -11.19 12.69 10.20
N ASP A 100 -11.98 12.39 11.22
CA ASP A 100 -12.26 13.32 12.32
C ASP A 100 -11.12 13.40 13.36
N THR A 101 -10.09 12.56 13.23
CA THR A 101 -8.94 12.49 14.15
C THR A 101 -7.88 13.54 13.76
N PRO A 102 -7.50 14.50 14.65
CA PRO A 102 -6.69 15.69 14.28
C PRO A 102 -5.30 15.40 13.70
N ASN A 103 -4.70 14.27 14.05
CA ASN A 103 -3.36 13.85 13.61
C ASN A 103 -3.40 12.81 12.49
N VAL A 104 -4.51 12.75 11.73
CA VAL A 104 -4.66 11.90 10.57
C VAL A 104 -4.85 12.75 9.31
N LEU A 105 -4.11 12.42 8.27
CA LEU A 105 -4.29 12.96 6.92
C LEU A 105 -4.79 11.84 6.02
N ILE A 106 -5.96 12.02 5.41
CA ILE A 106 -6.50 11.09 4.41
C ILE A 106 -6.61 11.82 3.07
N THR A 107 -6.09 11.17 2.01
CA THR A 107 -6.28 11.60 0.62
C THR A 107 -7.13 10.56 -0.12
N PRO A 108 -7.96 10.97 -1.13
CA PRO A 108 -8.94 10.08 -1.74
C PRO A 108 -8.32 9.19 -2.85
N HIS A 109 -7.32 8.38 -2.48
CA HIS A 109 -6.62 7.40 -3.34
C HIS A 109 -6.08 8.03 -4.64
N ILE A 110 -5.39 9.14 -4.50
CA ILE A 110 -4.88 9.95 -5.61
C ILE A 110 -3.37 9.88 -5.82
N GLY A 111 -2.65 9.08 -5.03
CA GLY A 111 -1.20 8.97 -5.11
C GLY A 111 -0.67 8.52 -6.48
N GLY A 112 -1.49 7.77 -7.23
CA GLY A 112 -1.20 7.40 -8.62
C GLY A 112 -1.76 8.35 -9.69
N SER A 113 -2.54 9.37 -9.32
CA SER A 113 -3.24 10.27 -10.25
C SER A 113 -2.33 11.43 -10.66
N THR A 114 -1.25 11.13 -11.41
CA THR A 114 -0.29 12.11 -11.88
C THR A 114 -0.59 12.53 -13.33
N ALA A 115 -0.19 13.75 -13.72
CA ALA A 115 -0.48 14.27 -15.06
C ALA A 115 0.18 13.44 -16.18
N ASP A 116 1.36 12.87 -15.91
CA ASP A 116 2.13 12.03 -16.83
C ASP A 116 1.59 10.59 -16.94
N LEU A 117 0.73 10.14 -16.00
CA LEU A 117 0.15 8.79 -16.05
C LEU A 117 -0.70 8.60 -17.33
N ALA A 118 -1.52 9.57 -17.70
CA ALA A 118 -2.34 9.51 -18.90
C ALA A 118 -1.45 9.41 -20.16
N ASP A 119 -0.40 10.21 -20.23
CA ASP A 119 0.54 10.23 -21.37
C ASP A 119 1.30 8.89 -21.50
N ALA A 120 1.57 8.22 -20.39
CA ALA A 120 2.21 6.90 -20.39
C ALA A 120 1.23 5.76 -20.71
N MET A 121 -0.01 5.83 -20.22
CA MET A 121 -1.00 4.75 -20.37
C MET A 121 -1.69 4.75 -21.73
N ILE A 122 -2.05 5.91 -22.29
CA ILE A 122 -2.82 6.02 -23.52
C ILE A 122 -2.15 5.30 -24.70
N PRO A 123 -0.85 5.47 -24.97
CA PRO A 123 -0.17 4.75 -26.05
C PRO A 123 -0.19 3.24 -25.86
N THR A 124 0.01 2.77 -24.61
CA THR A 124 -0.02 1.35 -24.29
C THR A 124 -1.39 0.74 -24.52
N ILE A 125 -2.46 1.40 -24.08
CA ILE A 125 -3.84 0.97 -24.29
C ILE A 125 -4.18 0.94 -25.79
N ALA A 126 -3.81 1.98 -26.53
CA ALA A 126 -4.02 2.05 -27.98
C ALA A 126 -3.32 0.89 -28.70
N GLN A 127 -2.08 0.57 -28.34
CA GLN A 127 -1.33 -0.55 -28.90
C GLN A 127 -1.99 -1.89 -28.58
N ILE A 128 -2.49 -2.10 -27.37
CA ILE A 128 -3.23 -3.32 -26.99
C ILE A 128 -4.47 -3.48 -27.85
N ILE A 129 -5.27 -2.43 -28.02
CA ILE A 129 -6.49 -2.45 -28.84
C ILE A 129 -6.16 -2.74 -30.29
N GLN A 130 -5.14 -2.09 -30.86
CA GLN A 130 -4.70 -2.32 -32.24
C GLN A 130 -4.23 -3.76 -32.43
N THR A 131 -3.37 -4.27 -31.52
CA THR A 131 -2.87 -5.66 -31.60
C THR A 131 -4.03 -6.67 -31.60
N LEU A 132 -5.05 -6.46 -30.73
CA LEU A 132 -6.25 -7.31 -30.70
C LEU A 132 -7.06 -7.22 -32.00
N ALA A 133 -7.25 -6.00 -32.53
CA ALA A 133 -8.00 -5.79 -33.78
C ALA A 133 -7.34 -6.45 -35.01
N GLU A 134 -6.01 -6.52 -35.00
CA GLU A 134 -5.20 -7.15 -36.04
C GLU A 134 -5.02 -8.67 -35.83
N GLY A 135 -5.60 -9.25 -34.77
CA GLY A 135 -5.47 -10.68 -34.42
C GLY A 135 -4.08 -11.05 -33.91
N GLY A 136 -3.32 -10.08 -33.43
CA GLY A 136 -1.98 -10.27 -32.89
C GLY A 136 -1.98 -10.82 -31.45
N GLU A 137 -0.83 -11.32 -31.01
CA GLU A 137 -0.63 -11.85 -29.67
C GLU A 137 -0.27 -10.75 -28.67
N LEU A 138 -0.94 -10.75 -27.50
CA LEU A 138 -0.65 -9.83 -26.41
C LEU A 138 0.48 -10.36 -25.52
N ASN A 139 1.51 -9.53 -25.30
CA ASN A 139 2.69 -9.91 -24.50
C ASN A 139 2.52 -9.65 -23.00
N ASN A 140 1.56 -8.80 -22.60
CA ASN A 140 1.35 -8.33 -21.23
C ASN A 140 0.10 -8.88 -20.55
N VAL A 141 -0.31 -10.11 -20.91
CA VAL A 141 -1.44 -10.81 -20.28
C VAL A 141 -0.96 -11.50 -19.01
N VAL A 142 -1.57 -11.15 -17.88
CA VAL A 142 -1.21 -11.66 -16.54
C VAL A 142 -1.70 -13.10 -16.30
N ASN A 143 -2.84 -13.46 -16.91
CA ASN A 143 -3.54 -14.74 -16.73
C ASN A 143 -3.58 -15.54 -18.07
N ARG A 144 -2.43 -15.75 -18.68
CA ARG A 144 -2.29 -16.43 -20.00
C ARG A 144 -2.94 -17.80 -20.06
N GLU A 145 -3.01 -18.51 -18.94
CA GLU A 145 -3.65 -19.83 -18.84
C GLU A 145 -5.13 -19.82 -19.25
N TYR A 146 -5.83 -18.70 -19.05
CA TYR A 146 -7.24 -18.55 -19.47
C TYR A 146 -7.38 -18.36 -20.99
N LEU A 147 -6.36 -17.85 -21.68
CA LEU A 147 -6.38 -17.73 -23.13
C LEU A 147 -6.21 -19.09 -23.81
N ALA A 148 -5.49 -20.03 -23.18
CA ALA A 148 -5.28 -21.39 -23.67
C ALA A 148 -6.50 -22.31 -23.44
N ALA A 149 -7.35 -22.01 -22.46
CA ALA A 149 -8.52 -22.82 -22.11
C ALA A 149 -9.76 -22.56 -22.98
N GLY A 150 -9.73 -21.56 -23.86
CA GLY A 150 -10.86 -21.13 -24.71
C GLY A 150 -10.74 -21.51 -26.19
N GLN A 151 -9.76 -22.38 -26.55
CA GLN A 151 -9.63 -22.94 -27.91
C GLN A 151 -10.13 -24.37 -28.00
#